data_00528659058b33a4dc0da15e337c6344
#
_entry.id   00528659058b33a4dc0da15e337c6344
#
_cell.length_a   1.000
_cell.length_b   1.000
_cell.length_c   1.000
_cell.angle_alpha   90.00
_cell.angle_beta   90.00
_cell.angle_gamma   90.00
#
_symmetry.space_group_name_H-M   'P 1'
#
loop_
_entity.id
_entity.type
_entity.pdbx_description
1 polymer ?
#
loop_
_entity_poly.entity_id
_entity_poly.type
_entity_poly.pdbx_seq_one_letter_code
_entity_poly.pdbx_strand_id
1 'polypeptide(L)'
;ATVVAAGSHSLQIAKELGYGEDMSLLPVAGSFFIADDQLLNGKVYTLQMKKLPFAAVHGDAEVHDDSITRFGPTAKVVPGLERGRLSSVPDFFDVFGFTPEAFLSYANIMADRILLPFVLENLLYDLPVIGRKQFLPHVQKVVPSVELEDIERATGYGGIRPQIVDTANKSLDMGEAKIVGDDIIFNITPSPGASTCLKNAMRDTHTLLESLEGDYEFDEDAFREATIGHFPRADADDDTIAVDAVESAAADD
;
A
#
# COMPACT_ATOMS: atom_id res chain seq x y z
N ALA A 1 7.15 17.59 -19.34
CA ALA A 1 7.19 16.34 -18.59
C ALA A 1 6.09 16.32 -17.51
N THR A 2 5.57 15.16 -17.19
CA THR A 2 4.41 15.02 -16.28
C THR A 2 4.62 13.83 -15.31
N VAL A 3 4.25 14.01 -14.04
CA VAL A 3 4.08 12.91 -13.09
C VAL A 3 2.61 12.79 -12.72
N VAL A 4 2.03 11.62 -12.94
CA VAL A 4 0.67 11.27 -12.53
C VAL A 4 0.75 10.49 -11.23
N ALA A 5 0.43 11.13 -10.12
CA ALA A 5 0.43 10.54 -8.77
C ALA A 5 -0.99 10.50 -8.21
N ALA A 6 -1.92 9.91 -8.97
CA ALA A 6 -3.35 9.88 -8.68
C ALA A 6 -3.80 8.62 -7.90
N GLY A 7 -2.86 7.91 -7.25
CA GLY A 7 -3.15 6.71 -6.48
C GLY A 7 -3.80 5.62 -7.33
N SER A 8 -4.98 5.14 -6.93
CA SER A 8 -5.70 4.08 -7.66
C SER A 8 -6.11 4.47 -9.08
N HIS A 9 -6.27 5.75 -9.37
CA HIS A 9 -6.64 6.24 -10.70
C HIS A 9 -5.43 6.40 -11.64
N SER A 10 -4.20 6.30 -11.14
CA SER A 10 -3.01 6.43 -11.99
C SER A 10 -2.97 5.42 -13.13
N LEU A 11 -3.37 4.16 -12.88
CA LEU A 11 -3.42 3.14 -13.93
C LEU A 11 -4.58 3.39 -14.91
N GLN A 12 -5.71 3.92 -14.47
CA GLN A 12 -6.82 4.31 -15.36
C GLN A 12 -6.33 5.36 -16.35
N ILE A 13 -5.71 6.43 -15.86
CA ILE A 13 -5.17 7.51 -16.70
C ILE A 13 -4.07 6.96 -17.62
N ALA A 14 -3.22 6.05 -17.14
CA ALA A 14 -2.21 5.42 -17.98
C ALA A 14 -2.83 4.64 -19.15
N LYS A 15 -3.87 3.84 -18.89
CA LYS A 15 -4.56 3.08 -19.94
C LYS A 15 -5.26 3.96 -20.96
N GLU A 16 -5.87 5.06 -20.54
CA GLU A 16 -6.47 6.06 -21.45
C GLU A 16 -5.43 6.66 -22.40
N LEU A 17 -4.17 6.69 -22.01
CA LEU A 17 -3.04 7.18 -22.79
C LEU A 17 -2.26 6.06 -23.50
N GLY A 18 -2.72 4.82 -23.45
CA GLY A 18 -2.11 3.67 -24.13
C GLY A 18 -0.95 3.01 -23.39
N TYR A 19 -0.83 3.25 -22.07
CA TYR A 19 0.20 2.63 -21.24
C TYR A 19 -0.40 1.58 -20.29
N GLY A 20 0.39 0.56 -19.92
CA GLY A 20 0.02 -0.43 -18.91
C GLY A 20 -1.14 -1.35 -19.30
N GLU A 21 -1.26 -1.69 -20.59
CA GLU A 21 -2.34 -2.56 -21.10
C GLU A 21 -2.25 -3.99 -20.54
N ASP A 22 -1.04 -4.45 -20.23
CA ASP A 22 -0.73 -5.74 -19.61
C ASP A 22 -0.90 -5.73 -18.08
N MET A 23 -1.36 -4.63 -17.51
CA MET A 23 -1.59 -4.46 -16.09
C MET A 23 -3.08 -4.40 -15.79
N SER A 24 -3.43 -4.87 -14.60
CA SER A 24 -4.73 -4.69 -13.98
C SER A 24 -4.53 -4.30 -12.50
N LEU A 25 -5.61 -4.03 -11.78
CA LEU A 25 -5.52 -3.50 -10.44
C LEU A 25 -6.38 -4.28 -9.46
N LEU A 26 -5.77 -4.84 -8.41
CA LEU A 26 -6.47 -5.40 -7.26
C LEU A 26 -6.59 -4.34 -6.16
N PRO A 27 -7.74 -3.65 -6.05
CA PRO A 27 -7.92 -2.63 -5.03
C PRO A 27 -8.12 -3.26 -3.65
N VAL A 28 -7.25 -2.94 -2.71
CA VAL A 28 -7.31 -3.43 -1.33
C VAL A 28 -7.67 -2.28 -0.40
N ALA A 29 -8.89 -2.32 0.14
CA ALA A 29 -9.37 -1.35 1.11
C ALA A 29 -8.88 -1.68 2.51
N GLY A 30 -8.23 -0.72 3.16
CA GLY A 30 -7.89 -0.78 4.58
C GLY A 30 -8.97 -0.14 5.45
N SER A 31 -9.29 -0.79 6.57
CA SER A 31 -10.10 -0.22 7.65
C SER A 31 -9.33 -0.34 8.96
N PHE A 32 -9.75 0.43 9.97
CA PHE A 32 -9.12 0.43 11.29
C PHE A 32 -10.16 0.19 12.37
N PHE A 33 -9.68 -0.29 13.50
CA PHE A 33 -10.35 -0.25 14.79
C PHE A 33 -9.63 0.78 15.67
N ILE A 34 -10.34 1.42 16.56
CA ILE A 34 -9.79 2.42 17.48
C ILE A 34 -10.11 2.04 18.93
N ALA A 35 -9.23 2.43 19.83
CA ALA A 35 -9.47 2.49 21.26
C ALA A 35 -9.39 3.95 21.71
N ASP A 36 -10.35 4.38 22.52
CA ASP A 36 -10.40 5.73 23.08
C ASP A 36 -9.46 5.85 24.30
N ASP A 37 -8.20 5.44 24.09
CA ASP A 37 -7.12 5.56 25.07
C ASP A 37 -5.77 5.53 24.35
N GLN A 38 -4.77 6.22 24.91
CA GLN A 38 -3.39 6.15 24.45
C GLN A 38 -2.70 4.88 24.97
N LEU A 39 -2.86 3.79 24.24
CA LEU A 39 -2.28 2.49 24.60
C LEU A 39 -0.84 2.33 24.11
N LEU A 40 -0.40 3.15 23.15
CA LEU A 40 0.91 3.08 22.50
C LEU A 40 1.54 4.46 22.39
N ASN A 41 2.86 4.53 22.64
CA ASN A 41 3.67 5.74 22.46
C ASN A 41 4.33 5.82 21.07
N GLY A 42 4.04 4.88 20.19
CA GLY A 42 4.62 4.80 18.85
C GLY A 42 4.01 3.67 18.06
N LYS A 43 4.56 3.41 16.88
CA LYS A 43 4.02 2.43 15.97
C LYS A 43 4.61 1.05 16.20
N VAL A 44 3.75 0.06 16.45
CA VAL A 44 4.11 -1.34 16.70
C VAL A 44 3.47 -2.22 15.64
N TYR A 45 4.25 -3.07 14.99
CA TYR A 45 3.80 -4.00 13.96
C TYR A 45 3.80 -5.44 14.45
N THR A 46 2.84 -6.23 13.99
CA THR A 46 2.98 -7.70 13.99
C THR A 46 3.98 -8.14 12.92
N LEU A 47 4.51 -9.35 13.02
CA LEU A 47 5.40 -9.91 12.01
C LEU A 47 4.72 -9.94 10.64
N GLN A 48 5.44 -9.48 9.63
CA GLN A 48 4.95 -9.47 8.26
C GLN A 48 5.13 -10.85 7.62
N MET A 49 4.10 -11.28 6.90
CA MET A 49 4.22 -12.47 6.04
C MET A 49 4.86 -12.09 4.71
N LYS A 50 5.87 -12.84 4.26
CA LYS A 50 6.58 -12.58 2.98
C LYS A 50 5.62 -12.45 1.77
N LYS A 51 4.54 -13.25 1.73
CA LYS A 51 3.54 -13.21 0.65
C LYS A 51 2.50 -12.10 0.76
N LEU A 52 2.35 -11.45 1.92
CA LEU A 52 1.35 -10.43 2.19
C LEU A 52 1.93 -9.33 3.08
N PRO A 53 2.96 -8.61 2.63
CA PRO A 53 3.64 -7.61 3.46
C PRO A 53 2.72 -6.46 3.88
N PHE A 54 1.65 -6.19 3.11
CA PHE A 54 0.65 -5.17 3.42
C PHE A 54 -0.39 -5.62 4.47
N ALA A 55 -0.37 -6.89 4.87
CA ALA A 55 -1.36 -7.50 5.76
C ALA A 55 -0.98 -7.43 7.25
N ALA A 56 0.22 -6.94 7.57
CA ALA A 56 0.64 -6.85 8.95
C ALA A 56 -0.21 -5.84 9.72
N VAL A 57 -0.94 -6.34 10.69
CA VAL A 57 -1.68 -5.49 11.63
C VAL A 57 -0.67 -4.73 12.51
N HIS A 58 -0.92 -3.46 12.68
CA HIS A 58 -0.14 -2.62 13.57
C HIS A 58 -1.06 -1.79 14.48
N GLY A 59 -0.49 -1.29 15.56
CA GLY A 59 -1.08 -0.27 16.40
C GLY A 59 -0.24 0.99 16.36
N ASP A 60 -0.88 2.15 16.34
CA ASP A 60 -0.23 3.45 16.48
C ASP A 60 -1.14 4.45 17.18
N ALA A 61 -0.54 5.42 17.87
CA ALA A 61 -1.28 6.58 18.33
C ALA A 61 -1.79 7.39 17.12
N GLU A 62 -3.00 7.95 17.20
CA GLU A 62 -3.54 8.81 16.15
C GLU A 62 -2.75 10.11 16.10
N VAL A 63 -2.44 10.60 14.88
CA VAL A 63 -1.51 11.74 14.68
C VAL A 63 -2.14 13.07 15.12
N HIS A 64 -3.47 13.18 15.06
CA HIS A 64 -4.20 14.41 15.37
C HIS A 64 -4.87 14.38 16.74
N ASP A 65 -4.92 13.20 17.37
CA ASP A 65 -5.54 12.97 18.66
C ASP A 65 -4.82 11.85 19.40
N ASP A 66 -3.84 12.21 20.22
CA ASP A 66 -3.01 11.30 21.00
C ASP A 66 -3.77 10.53 22.08
N SER A 67 -5.03 10.89 22.35
CA SER A 67 -5.91 10.09 23.22
C SER A 67 -6.45 8.83 22.55
N ILE A 68 -6.23 8.64 21.24
CA ILE A 68 -6.76 7.53 20.46
C ILE A 68 -5.62 6.61 20.00
N THR A 69 -5.80 5.31 20.15
CA THR A 69 -4.93 4.30 19.53
C THR A 69 -5.67 3.61 18.38
N ARG A 70 -5.01 3.53 17.22
CA ARG A 70 -5.55 2.85 16.04
C ARG A 70 -4.91 1.48 15.88
N PHE A 71 -5.73 0.50 15.48
CA PHE A 71 -5.31 -0.86 15.16
C PHE A 71 -5.77 -1.22 13.75
N GLY A 72 -4.87 -1.70 12.94
CA GLY A 72 -5.16 -2.07 11.55
C GLY A 72 -3.91 -2.10 10.70
N PRO A 73 -4.08 -1.94 9.40
CA PRO A 73 -5.36 -1.96 8.70
C PRO A 73 -5.88 -3.39 8.47
N THR A 74 -7.17 -3.50 8.18
CA THR A 74 -7.69 -4.66 7.47
C THR A 74 -7.29 -4.59 5.99
N ALA A 75 -7.48 -5.66 5.24
CA ALA A 75 -7.10 -5.70 3.83
C ALA A 75 -8.18 -6.40 2.99
N LYS A 76 -9.28 -5.69 2.75
CA LYS A 76 -10.43 -6.20 2.00
C LYS A 76 -10.31 -5.85 0.52
N VAL A 77 -10.45 -6.84 -0.35
CA VAL A 77 -10.58 -6.60 -1.79
C VAL A 77 -11.95 -5.98 -2.08
N VAL A 78 -11.96 -4.91 -2.85
CA VAL A 78 -13.19 -4.17 -3.21
C VAL A 78 -13.20 -3.84 -4.71
N PRO A 79 -14.37 -3.88 -5.37
CA PRO A 79 -14.49 -3.47 -6.76
C PRO A 79 -14.69 -1.94 -6.86
N GLY A 80 -13.64 -1.17 -6.58
CA GLY A 80 -13.70 0.29 -6.65
C GLY A 80 -12.35 0.94 -6.42
N LEU A 81 -12.12 2.09 -7.03
CA LEU A 81 -10.87 2.84 -6.93
C LEU A 81 -10.84 3.81 -5.75
N GLU A 82 -12.02 4.14 -5.18
CA GLU A 82 -12.13 4.98 -3.99
C GLU A 82 -12.89 4.24 -2.88
N ARG A 83 -12.39 4.37 -1.65
CA ARG A 83 -13.00 3.70 -0.50
C ARG A 83 -14.37 4.30 -0.16
N GLY A 84 -15.39 3.42 -0.06
CA GLY A 84 -16.75 3.83 0.31
C GLY A 84 -17.50 4.60 -0.76
N ARG A 85 -16.96 4.73 -1.97
CA ARG A 85 -17.56 5.48 -3.08
C ARG A 85 -17.98 4.54 -4.21
N LEU A 86 -19.26 4.21 -4.24
CA LEU A 86 -19.81 3.30 -5.26
C LEU A 86 -19.71 3.86 -6.68
N SER A 87 -19.63 5.18 -6.85
CA SER A 87 -19.43 5.80 -8.16
C SER A 87 -18.06 5.50 -8.80
N SER A 88 -17.09 4.98 -8.05
CA SER A 88 -15.79 4.55 -8.57
C SER A 88 -15.76 3.08 -9.02
N VAL A 89 -16.90 2.39 -8.94
CA VAL A 89 -17.00 1.00 -9.42
C VAL A 89 -16.86 0.88 -10.93
N PRO A 90 -17.48 1.73 -11.75
CA PRO A 90 -17.22 1.74 -13.19
C PRO A 90 -15.74 1.93 -13.52
N ASP A 91 -15.06 2.91 -12.87
CA ASP A 91 -13.65 3.18 -13.09
C ASP A 91 -12.76 1.95 -12.79
N PHE A 92 -13.15 1.16 -11.79
CA PHE A 92 -12.47 -0.12 -11.53
C PHE A 92 -12.60 -1.09 -12.71
N PHE A 93 -13.76 -1.18 -13.34
CA PHE A 93 -13.95 -2.07 -14.49
C PHE A 93 -13.16 -1.61 -15.72
N ASP A 94 -12.94 -0.32 -15.90
CA ASP A 94 -12.07 0.20 -16.95
C ASP A 94 -10.62 -0.26 -16.73
N VAL A 95 -10.16 -0.25 -15.48
CA VAL A 95 -8.81 -0.69 -15.10
C VAL A 95 -8.68 -2.21 -15.07
N PHE A 96 -9.73 -2.93 -14.68
CA PHE A 96 -9.74 -4.38 -14.62
C PHE A 96 -9.38 -5.00 -15.97
N GLY A 97 -9.92 -4.42 -17.06
CA GLY A 97 -9.73 -4.92 -18.41
C GLY A 97 -10.43 -6.27 -18.60
N PHE A 98 -11.50 -6.30 -19.37
CA PHE A 98 -12.28 -7.52 -19.62
C PHE A 98 -11.60 -8.47 -20.63
N THR A 99 -10.36 -8.86 -20.34
CA THR A 99 -9.59 -9.81 -21.14
C THR A 99 -9.56 -11.20 -20.49
N PRO A 100 -9.46 -12.29 -21.26
CA PRO A 100 -9.28 -13.62 -20.69
C PRO A 100 -8.06 -13.72 -19.76
N GLU A 101 -6.99 -13.00 -20.08
CA GLU A 101 -5.75 -12.94 -19.33
C GLU A 101 -5.98 -12.30 -17.95
N ALA A 102 -6.74 -11.21 -17.89
CA ALA A 102 -7.12 -10.57 -16.62
C ALA A 102 -7.94 -11.56 -15.78
N PHE A 103 -9.00 -12.16 -16.32
CA PHE A 103 -9.82 -13.13 -15.59
C PHE A 103 -9.01 -14.31 -15.07
N LEU A 104 -8.12 -14.86 -15.89
CA LEU A 104 -7.26 -15.98 -15.48
C LEU A 104 -6.28 -15.56 -14.38
N SER A 105 -5.75 -14.32 -14.44
CA SER A 105 -4.84 -13.79 -13.42
C SER A 105 -5.54 -13.65 -12.07
N TYR A 106 -6.73 -13.05 -12.04
CA TYR A 106 -7.51 -12.97 -10.81
C TYR A 106 -7.92 -14.34 -10.28
N ALA A 107 -8.33 -15.27 -11.15
CA ALA A 107 -8.66 -16.63 -10.74
C ALA A 107 -7.44 -17.34 -10.13
N ASN A 108 -6.27 -17.18 -10.71
CA ASN A 108 -5.02 -17.75 -10.20
C ASN A 108 -4.64 -17.14 -8.84
N ILE A 109 -4.69 -15.82 -8.72
CA ILE A 109 -4.43 -15.10 -7.46
C ILE A 109 -5.41 -15.55 -6.37
N MET A 110 -6.70 -15.63 -6.68
CA MET A 110 -7.74 -16.05 -5.74
C MET A 110 -7.71 -17.55 -5.42
N ALA A 111 -7.08 -18.39 -6.26
CA ALA A 111 -6.85 -19.79 -5.98
C ALA A 111 -5.65 -20.05 -5.05
N ASP A 112 -4.85 -19.02 -4.72
CA ASP A 112 -3.72 -19.17 -3.80
C ASP A 112 -4.21 -19.56 -2.39
N ARG A 113 -3.57 -20.59 -1.83
CA ARG A 113 -3.97 -21.19 -0.54
C ARG A 113 -3.77 -20.26 0.66
N ILE A 114 -3.00 -19.19 0.52
CA ILE A 114 -2.76 -18.19 1.55
C ILE A 114 -3.67 -17.00 1.33
N LEU A 115 -3.81 -16.55 0.08
CA LEU A 115 -4.54 -15.34 -0.24
C LEU A 115 -6.06 -15.52 -0.08
N LEU A 116 -6.63 -16.63 -0.56
CA LEU A 116 -8.08 -16.83 -0.44
C LEU A 116 -8.58 -16.85 1.02
N PRO A 117 -8.02 -17.65 1.94
CA PRO A 117 -8.42 -17.60 3.35
C PRO A 117 -8.25 -16.20 3.95
N PHE A 118 -7.16 -15.51 3.63
CA PHE A 118 -6.91 -14.14 4.07
C PHE A 118 -7.98 -13.15 3.59
N VAL A 119 -8.38 -13.21 2.32
CA VAL A 119 -9.46 -12.36 1.77
C VAL A 119 -10.79 -12.66 2.46
N LEU A 120 -11.11 -13.94 2.67
CA LEU A 120 -12.35 -14.34 3.34
C LEU A 120 -12.39 -13.88 4.80
N GLU A 121 -11.28 -14.00 5.53
CA GLU A 121 -11.14 -13.50 6.90
C GLU A 121 -11.35 -11.98 6.95
N ASN A 122 -10.75 -11.24 6.04
CA ASN A 122 -10.88 -9.79 5.97
C ASN A 122 -12.29 -9.30 5.63
N LEU A 123 -13.09 -10.11 4.92
CA LEU A 123 -14.51 -9.79 4.72
C LEU A 123 -15.32 -9.85 6.03
N LEU A 124 -14.93 -10.74 6.96
CA LEU A 124 -15.60 -10.87 8.25
C LEU A 124 -15.36 -9.65 9.15
N TYR A 125 -14.22 -8.97 9.03
CA TYR A 125 -13.89 -7.79 9.84
C TYR A 125 -14.84 -6.61 9.60
N ASP A 126 -15.50 -6.55 8.45
CA ASP A 126 -16.48 -5.50 8.16
C ASP A 126 -17.88 -5.78 8.72
N LEU A 127 -18.13 -6.99 9.20
CA LEU A 127 -19.43 -7.33 9.76
C LEU A 127 -19.59 -6.71 11.16
N PRO A 128 -20.73 -6.03 11.43
CA PRO A 128 -21.01 -5.49 12.76
C PRO A 128 -20.91 -6.59 13.83
N VAL A 129 -20.34 -6.28 14.98
CA VAL A 129 -20.16 -7.18 16.14
C VAL A 129 -19.19 -8.34 15.86
N ILE A 130 -19.36 -9.09 14.76
CA ILE A 130 -18.51 -10.23 14.40
C ILE A 130 -17.10 -9.72 14.08
N GLY A 131 -16.99 -8.67 13.27
CA GLY A 131 -15.70 -8.13 12.85
C GLY A 131 -14.81 -7.71 14.02
N ARG A 132 -15.40 -7.04 14.99
CA ARG A 132 -14.69 -6.65 16.22
C ARG A 132 -14.17 -7.86 17.00
N LYS A 133 -15.00 -8.89 17.17
CA LYS A 133 -14.60 -10.15 17.86
C LYS A 133 -13.49 -10.90 17.10
N GLN A 134 -13.57 -10.94 15.78
CA GLN A 134 -12.59 -11.63 14.95
C GLN A 134 -11.27 -10.86 14.86
N PHE A 135 -11.31 -9.53 14.95
CA PHE A 135 -10.11 -8.70 14.87
C PHE A 135 -9.36 -8.57 16.20
N LEU A 136 -10.06 -8.71 17.34
CA LEU A 136 -9.49 -8.58 18.68
C LEU A 136 -8.21 -9.41 18.90
N PRO A 137 -8.09 -10.69 18.48
CA PRO A 137 -6.85 -11.45 18.64
C PRO A 137 -5.64 -10.82 17.95
N HIS A 138 -5.84 -10.07 16.87
CA HIS A 138 -4.76 -9.35 16.21
C HIS A 138 -4.35 -8.10 16.99
N VAL A 139 -5.30 -7.40 17.61
CA VAL A 139 -5.04 -6.27 18.52
C VAL A 139 -4.26 -6.75 19.73
N GLN A 140 -4.66 -7.88 20.32
CA GLN A 140 -4.01 -8.47 21.51
C GLN A 140 -2.58 -8.97 21.25
N LYS A 141 -2.18 -9.19 19.99
CA LYS A 141 -0.76 -9.42 19.67
C LYS A 141 0.10 -8.16 19.84
N VAL A 142 -0.51 -6.98 19.74
CA VAL A 142 0.16 -5.67 19.88
C VAL A 142 0.01 -5.15 21.31
N VAL A 143 -1.22 -5.20 21.85
CA VAL A 143 -1.55 -4.76 23.23
C VAL A 143 -2.37 -5.86 23.90
N PRO A 144 -1.73 -6.77 24.65
CA PRO A 144 -2.39 -7.96 25.21
C PRO A 144 -3.54 -7.68 26.18
N SER A 145 -3.56 -6.51 26.81
CA SER A 145 -4.56 -6.12 27.81
C SER A 145 -5.86 -5.58 27.23
N VAL A 146 -5.95 -5.37 25.91
CA VAL A 146 -7.15 -4.83 25.28
C VAL A 146 -8.29 -5.87 25.31
N GLU A 147 -9.45 -5.43 25.72
CA GLU A 147 -10.67 -6.22 25.72
C GLU A 147 -11.62 -5.81 24.57
N LEU A 148 -12.68 -6.57 24.38
CA LEU A 148 -13.59 -6.33 23.26
C LEU A 148 -14.30 -4.98 23.36
N GLU A 149 -14.58 -4.55 24.56
CA GLU A 149 -15.26 -3.30 24.88
C GLU A 149 -14.38 -2.07 24.60
N ASP A 150 -13.06 -2.23 24.63
CA ASP A 150 -12.11 -1.14 24.45
C ASP A 150 -11.92 -0.75 22.99
N ILE A 151 -12.37 -1.56 22.04
CA ILE A 151 -12.17 -1.29 20.62
C ILE A 151 -13.49 -1.11 19.88
N GLU A 152 -13.52 -0.15 18.99
CA GLU A 152 -14.62 0.05 18.07
C GLU A 152 -14.15 0.22 16.63
N ARG A 153 -15.06 0.11 15.66
CA ARG A 153 -14.73 0.32 14.26
C ARG A 153 -14.55 1.80 13.97
N ALA A 154 -13.37 2.16 13.48
CA ALA A 154 -13.08 3.52 13.08
C ALA A 154 -13.90 3.94 11.85
N THR A 155 -14.41 5.17 11.87
CA THR A 155 -15.04 5.83 10.73
C THR A 155 -14.13 6.91 10.17
N GLY A 156 -14.10 7.06 8.84
CA GLY A 156 -13.27 8.09 8.21
C GLY A 156 -11.80 7.70 8.00
N TYR A 157 -11.34 6.59 8.56
CA TYR A 157 -9.96 6.10 8.40
C TYR A 157 -9.84 5.07 7.29
N GLY A 158 -8.65 5.03 6.68
CA GLY A 158 -8.28 4.05 5.66
C GLY A 158 -8.35 4.59 4.24
N GLY A 159 -7.88 3.78 3.30
CA GLY A 159 -7.80 4.12 1.88
C GLY A 159 -7.79 2.88 1.01
N ILE A 160 -7.65 3.07 -0.30
CA ILE A 160 -7.40 1.99 -1.25
C ILE A 160 -5.90 1.87 -1.50
N ARG A 161 -5.41 0.64 -1.45
CA ARG A 161 -4.07 0.27 -1.91
C ARG A 161 -4.20 -0.38 -3.27
N PRO A 162 -3.74 0.28 -4.34
CA PRO A 162 -3.79 -0.25 -5.68
C PRO A 162 -2.67 -1.28 -5.90
N GLN A 163 -2.96 -2.56 -5.69
CA GLN A 163 -1.99 -3.61 -6.00
C GLN A 163 -2.05 -3.92 -7.49
N ILE A 164 -0.90 -3.91 -8.16
CA ILE A 164 -0.82 -4.23 -9.59
C ILE A 164 -0.93 -5.73 -9.78
N VAL A 165 -1.74 -6.11 -10.75
CA VAL A 165 -1.82 -7.46 -11.29
C VAL A 165 -1.15 -7.44 -12.65
N ASP A 166 -0.03 -8.12 -12.77
CA ASP A 166 0.60 -8.42 -14.05
C ASP A 166 -0.21 -9.52 -14.75
N THR A 167 -0.93 -9.15 -15.81
CA THR A 167 -1.80 -10.08 -16.53
C THR A 167 -1.03 -11.01 -17.45
N ALA A 168 0.17 -10.62 -17.89
CA ALA A 168 1.04 -11.46 -18.71
C ALA A 168 1.64 -12.61 -17.88
N ASN A 169 2.17 -12.31 -16.69
CA ASN A 169 2.78 -13.29 -15.80
C ASN A 169 1.79 -13.90 -14.80
N LYS A 170 0.55 -13.39 -14.75
CA LYS A 170 -0.52 -13.83 -13.83
C LYS A 170 -0.11 -13.76 -12.37
N SER A 171 0.61 -12.70 -12.02
CA SER A 171 1.15 -12.46 -10.70
C SER A 171 0.62 -11.18 -10.08
N LEU A 172 0.66 -11.12 -8.75
CA LEU A 172 0.38 -9.93 -7.98
C LEU A 172 1.70 -9.27 -7.63
N ASP A 173 1.89 -8.03 -8.11
CA ASP A 173 3.08 -7.25 -7.77
C ASP A 173 2.91 -6.57 -6.42
N MET A 174 3.86 -6.84 -5.54
CA MET A 174 3.83 -6.44 -4.15
C MET A 174 4.89 -5.37 -3.91
N GLY A 175 4.59 -4.14 -4.14
CA GLY A 175 5.56 -3.11 -3.88
C GLY A 175 5.32 -1.83 -4.64
N GLU A 176 6.41 -1.15 -4.93
CA GLU A 176 6.39 0.06 -5.72
C GLU A 176 6.15 -0.28 -7.19
N ALA A 177 5.13 0.35 -7.76
CA ALA A 177 4.81 0.19 -9.17
C ALA A 177 4.74 1.56 -9.84
N LYS A 178 5.37 1.66 -11.00
CA LYS A 178 5.29 2.83 -11.87
C LYS A 178 5.41 2.45 -13.33
N ILE A 179 4.79 3.22 -14.19
CA ILE A 179 4.92 3.14 -15.63
C ILE A 179 5.66 4.38 -16.09
N VAL A 180 6.71 4.19 -16.86
CA VAL A 180 7.53 5.29 -17.42
C VAL A 180 7.29 5.33 -18.91
N GLY A 181 6.74 6.45 -19.40
CA GLY A 181 6.62 6.79 -20.81
C GLY A 181 7.69 7.81 -21.21
N ASP A 182 7.57 8.37 -22.41
CA ASP A 182 8.59 9.30 -22.97
C ASP A 182 8.77 10.55 -22.10
N ASP A 183 7.68 11.26 -21.80
CA ASP A 183 7.68 12.49 -21.00
C ASP A 183 6.72 12.41 -19.81
N ILE A 184 6.34 11.20 -19.42
CA ILE A 184 5.33 10.99 -18.40
C ILE A 184 5.65 9.78 -17.51
N ILE A 185 5.41 9.94 -16.22
CA ILE A 185 5.51 8.85 -15.23
C ILE A 185 4.15 8.70 -14.54
N PHE A 186 3.63 7.47 -14.50
CA PHE A 186 2.46 7.12 -13.71
C PHE A 186 2.92 6.38 -12.45
N ASN A 187 2.74 7.01 -11.30
CA ASN A 187 3.10 6.42 -10.01
C ASN A 187 1.88 5.72 -9.40
N ILE A 188 1.98 4.40 -9.18
CA ILE A 188 0.89 3.55 -8.70
C ILE A 188 1.25 2.92 -7.35
N THR A 189 2.28 3.39 -6.68
CA THR A 189 2.83 2.79 -5.45
C THR A 189 1.77 2.65 -4.36
N PRO A 190 1.40 1.41 -3.97
CA PRO A 190 0.30 1.19 -3.03
C PRO A 190 0.68 1.41 -1.57
N SER A 191 1.84 0.92 -1.16
CA SER A 191 2.38 0.99 0.21
C SER A 191 3.80 0.41 0.20
N PRO A 192 4.76 1.02 0.88
CA PRO A 192 4.67 2.11 1.87
C PRO A 192 4.77 3.52 1.27
N GLY A 193 3.88 3.92 0.40
CA GLY A 193 3.93 5.16 -0.37
C GLY A 193 4.28 6.42 0.45
N ALA A 194 3.69 6.59 1.62
CA ALA A 194 3.99 7.74 2.48
C ALA A 194 5.46 7.78 2.97
N SER A 195 6.07 6.62 3.25
CA SER A 195 7.44 6.53 3.73
C SER A 195 8.47 6.70 2.60
N THR A 196 8.08 6.37 1.37
CA THR A 196 8.98 6.39 0.20
C THR A 196 8.74 7.57 -0.73
N CYS A 197 7.73 8.42 -0.46
CA CYS A 197 7.29 9.47 -1.39
C CYS A 197 8.41 10.45 -1.76
N LEU A 198 9.26 10.86 -0.82
CA LEU A 198 10.36 11.79 -1.10
C LEU A 198 11.43 11.13 -1.98
N LYS A 199 11.83 9.89 -1.68
CA LYS A 199 12.78 9.14 -2.52
C LYS A 199 12.21 8.90 -3.92
N ASN A 200 10.92 8.59 -4.01
CA ASN A 200 10.25 8.40 -5.29
C ASN A 200 10.19 9.70 -6.10
N ALA A 201 9.82 10.81 -5.46
CA ALA A 201 9.79 12.12 -6.12
C ALA A 201 11.18 12.50 -6.67
N MET A 202 12.24 12.25 -5.91
CA MET A 202 13.61 12.51 -6.35
C MET A 202 13.98 11.66 -7.58
N ARG A 203 13.72 10.33 -7.53
CA ARG A 203 13.99 9.44 -8.66
C ARG A 203 13.17 9.79 -9.90
N ASP A 204 11.89 10.10 -9.71
CA ASP A 204 11.00 10.48 -10.80
C ASP A 204 11.46 11.79 -11.45
N THR A 205 11.95 12.76 -10.65
CA THR A 205 12.53 14.00 -11.15
C THR A 205 13.76 13.72 -12.02
N HIS A 206 14.71 12.88 -11.56
CA HIS A 206 15.86 12.51 -12.37
C HIS A 206 15.45 11.86 -13.69
N THR A 207 14.54 10.87 -13.66
CA THR A 207 14.03 10.19 -14.85
C THR A 207 13.41 11.18 -15.86
N LEU A 208 12.65 12.16 -15.38
CA LEU A 208 12.05 13.16 -16.27
C LEU A 208 13.06 14.15 -16.82
N LEU A 209 14.07 14.53 -16.04
CA LEU A 209 15.13 15.44 -16.52
C LEU A 209 15.95 14.80 -17.65
N GLU A 210 16.14 13.48 -17.62
CA GLU A 210 16.83 12.75 -18.69
C GLU A 210 16.04 12.80 -20.02
N SER A 211 14.71 12.95 -19.98
CA SER A 211 13.85 13.02 -21.16
C SER A 211 13.67 14.45 -21.68
N LEU A 212 13.97 15.47 -20.88
CA LEU A 212 13.80 16.86 -21.27
C LEU A 212 14.99 17.35 -22.09
N GLU A 213 14.69 18.06 -23.21
CA GLU A 213 15.69 18.81 -23.95
C GLU A 213 16.06 20.10 -23.19
N GLY A 214 17.33 20.27 -22.83
CA GLY A 214 17.85 21.46 -22.17
C GLY A 214 18.84 21.14 -21.05
N ASP A 215 19.50 22.17 -20.52
CA ASP A 215 20.43 22.08 -19.42
C ASP A 215 19.69 22.24 -18.09
N TYR A 216 18.90 21.24 -17.72
CA TYR A 216 18.19 21.19 -16.44
C TYR A 216 19.01 20.42 -15.41
N GLU A 217 19.19 20.99 -14.24
CA GLU A 217 19.84 20.35 -13.12
C GLU A 217 18.87 20.24 -11.93
N PHE A 218 18.94 19.12 -11.22
CA PHE A 218 18.22 18.92 -9.97
C PHE A 218 19.17 19.17 -8.80
N ASP A 219 18.89 20.20 -8.01
CA ASP A 219 19.63 20.49 -6.79
C ASP A 219 19.20 19.51 -5.68
N GLU A 220 19.87 18.35 -5.65
CA GLU A 220 19.58 17.30 -4.69
C GLU A 220 19.92 17.73 -3.25
N ASP A 221 20.95 18.54 -3.06
CA ASP A 221 21.32 19.00 -1.72
C ASP A 221 20.27 19.98 -1.16
N ALA A 222 19.77 20.92 -1.97
CA ALA A 222 18.67 21.79 -1.58
C ALA A 222 17.36 21.00 -1.33
N PHE A 223 17.06 19.99 -2.14
CA PHE A 223 15.92 19.11 -1.91
C PHE A 223 16.03 18.36 -0.58
N ARG A 224 17.20 17.79 -0.28
CA ARG A 224 17.45 17.07 0.98
C ARG A 224 17.34 17.99 2.17
N GLU A 225 17.93 19.19 2.10
CA GLU A 225 17.84 20.19 3.18
C GLU A 225 16.38 20.57 3.46
N ALA A 226 15.58 20.80 2.41
CA ALA A 226 14.19 21.21 2.53
C ALA A 226 13.25 20.10 3.04
N THR A 227 13.59 18.81 2.85
CA THR A 227 12.68 17.68 3.11
C THR A 227 13.12 16.79 4.26
N ILE A 228 14.39 16.39 4.29
CA ILE A 228 14.92 15.36 5.21
C ILE A 228 15.81 16.01 6.29
N GLY A 229 16.27 17.25 6.05
CA GLY A 229 17.25 17.92 6.90
C GLY A 229 18.67 17.32 6.75
N HIS A 230 19.51 17.58 7.74
CA HIS A 230 20.93 17.17 7.71
C HIS A 230 21.13 15.70 8.11
N PHE A 231 20.49 14.75 7.43
CA PHE A 231 20.87 13.36 7.57
C PHE A 231 22.09 13.06 6.69
N PRO A 232 23.11 12.35 7.23
CA PRO A 232 24.25 11.94 6.42
C PRO A 232 23.77 11.12 5.21
N ARG A 233 24.41 11.33 4.06
CA ARG A 233 24.17 10.45 2.89
C ARG A 233 24.44 9.01 3.35
N ALA A 234 23.49 8.12 3.16
CA ALA A 234 23.82 6.72 3.01
C ALA A 234 24.64 6.66 1.73
N ASP A 235 25.91 6.22 1.81
CA ASP A 235 26.77 6.10 0.65
C ASP A 235 26.06 5.26 -0.42
N ALA A 236 26.25 5.63 -1.69
CA ALA A 236 25.48 5.15 -2.84
C ALA A 236 25.54 3.62 -3.09
N ASP A 237 26.25 2.88 -2.24
CA ASP A 237 26.45 1.42 -2.34
C ASP A 237 25.57 0.61 -1.36
N ASP A 238 24.66 1.26 -0.60
CA ASP A 238 23.90 0.58 0.44
C ASP A 238 22.46 0.21 0.05
N ASP A 239 22.26 -0.21 -1.20
CA ASP A 239 21.04 -0.90 -1.62
C ASP A 239 20.89 -2.31 -0.99
N THR A 240 21.87 -2.76 -0.20
CA THR A 240 21.93 -4.11 0.40
C THR A 240 21.39 -4.22 1.81
N ILE A 241 21.20 -3.13 2.57
CA ILE A 241 20.81 -3.21 3.99
C ILE A 241 19.36 -3.69 4.22
N ALA A 242 18.48 -3.58 3.23
CA ALA A 242 17.06 -3.95 3.41
C ALA A 242 16.81 -5.48 3.33
N VAL A 243 17.74 -6.26 2.80
CA VAL A 243 17.52 -7.71 2.56
C VAL A 243 18.20 -8.57 3.62
N ASP A 244 19.40 -8.21 4.07
CA ASP A 244 20.21 -9.05 4.95
C ASP A 244 19.74 -9.09 6.41
N ALA A 245 19.05 -8.03 6.88
CA ALA A 245 18.54 -8.02 8.26
C ALA A 245 17.37 -9.00 8.48
N VAL A 246 16.73 -9.47 7.40
CA VAL A 246 15.59 -10.41 7.47
C VAL A 246 16.07 -11.86 7.35
N GLU A 247 17.20 -12.12 6.66
CA GLU A 247 17.72 -13.49 6.51
C GLU A 247 18.43 -14.02 7.76
N SER A 248 19.05 -13.16 8.57
CA SER A 248 19.74 -13.61 9.77
C SER A 248 18.81 -14.02 10.93
N ALA A 249 17.55 -13.54 10.91
CA ALA A 249 16.57 -13.90 11.94
C ALA A 249 15.79 -15.19 11.62
N ALA A 250 15.96 -15.77 10.44
CA ALA A 250 15.25 -16.97 9.98
C ALA A 250 16.11 -18.25 10.01
N ALA A 251 17.36 -18.16 10.48
CA ALA A 251 18.30 -19.29 10.52
C ALA A 251 18.41 -19.96 11.89
N ASP A 252 17.71 -19.48 12.93
CA ASP A 252 17.78 -19.97 14.32
C ASP A 252 16.42 -20.49 14.84
N ASP A 253 15.57 -21.11 13.98
CA ASP A 253 14.42 -21.93 14.44
C ASP A 253 14.28 -23.19 13.59
#